data_9ed84075c1757309f17b4b6f8bc6797b
#
_entry.id   9ed84075c1757309f17b4b6f8bc6797b
#
_cell.length_a   1.000
_cell.length_b   1.000
_cell.length_c   1.000
_cell.angle_alpha   90.00
_cell.angle_beta   90.00
_cell.angle_gamma   90.00
#
_symmetry.space_group_name_H-M   'P 1'
#
loop_
_entity.id
_entity.type
_entity.pdbx_description
1 polymer ?
#
loop_
_entity_poly.entity_id
_entity_poly.type
_entity_poly.pdbx_seq_one_letter_code
_entity_poly.pdbx_strand_id
1 'polypeptide(L)'
;SMGDTVVLATAVTMKEPMPGKDFFPMTVDYQEKTFAAGRIPGGFFKREGRPSEKEILTSRLIDRPIRPLFPEGFTNEVQIIATVISVDPDIDADIVAMLGASAALKLSGAPFNGPIGAARVGYQGGQYLLNPGNKELVDSQLNLVVAGTEKAVLMVESEAQQLSEEVMLGAVMFGHEQMQAAIRAINELVKDAGVQPWAWQPPVE
;
A
#
# COMPACT_ATOMS: atom_id res chain seq x y z
N SER A 1 -7.25 -9.71 -2.38
CA SER A 1 -6.70 -10.92 -1.73
C SER A 1 -5.45 -11.40 -2.47
N MET A 2 -4.57 -12.04 -1.72
CA MET A 2 -3.41 -12.75 -2.24
C MET A 2 -3.31 -14.05 -1.43
N GLY A 3 -3.49 -15.21 -2.09
CA GLY A 3 -3.76 -16.44 -1.37
C GLY A 3 -4.96 -16.30 -0.44
N ASP A 4 -4.84 -16.78 0.79
CA ASP A 4 -5.87 -16.66 1.83
C ASP A 4 -5.76 -15.38 2.66
N THR A 5 -4.78 -14.52 2.40
CA THR A 5 -4.71 -13.18 2.99
C THR A 5 -5.68 -12.23 2.29
N VAL A 6 -6.61 -11.66 3.04
CA VAL A 6 -7.67 -10.77 2.55
C VAL A 6 -7.67 -9.45 3.31
N VAL A 7 -7.69 -8.34 2.58
CA VAL A 7 -7.75 -6.99 3.13
C VAL A 7 -8.98 -6.26 2.58
N LEU A 8 -9.77 -5.68 3.47
CA LEU A 8 -10.80 -4.73 3.14
C LEU A 8 -10.20 -3.32 3.16
N ALA A 9 -10.10 -2.70 1.99
CA ALA A 9 -9.61 -1.33 1.85
C ALA A 9 -10.75 -0.37 1.52
N THR A 10 -10.82 0.74 2.24
CA THR A 10 -11.78 1.82 2.00
C THR A 10 -11.05 3.14 1.82
N ALA A 11 -11.57 4.00 0.95
CA ALA A 11 -11.07 5.35 0.75
C ALA A 11 -12.25 6.33 0.74
N VAL A 12 -12.20 7.31 1.60
CA VAL A 12 -13.20 8.39 1.68
C VAL A 12 -12.48 9.71 1.47
N THR A 13 -13.03 10.54 0.60
CA THR A 13 -12.47 11.86 0.31
C THR A 13 -13.57 12.92 0.40
N MET A 14 -13.32 13.96 1.17
CA MET A 14 -14.22 15.11 1.25
C MET A 14 -14.18 15.90 -0.06
N LYS A 15 -15.35 16.39 -0.54
CA LYS A 15 -15.44 17.17 -1.78
C LYS A 15 -15.01 18.61 -1.61
N GLU A 16 -14.99 19.11 -0.39
CA GLU A 16 -14.64 20.49 -0.05
C GLU A 16 -13.36 20.51 0.80
N PRO A 17 -12.52 21.55 0.66
CA PRO A 17 -11.36 21.76 1.51
C PRO A 17 -11.75 21.89 2.98
N MET A 18 -10.91 21.36 3.88
CA MET A 18 -11.12 21.54 5.31
C MET A 18 -10.76 22.98 5.70
N PRO A 19 -11.70 23.76 6.30
CA PRO A 19 -11.42 25.15 6.66
C PRO A 19 -10.23 25.29 7.60
N GLY A 20 -9.35 26.26 7.32
CA GLY A 20 -8.18 26.57 8.17
C GLY A 20 -7.03 25.59 8.08
N LYS A 21 -7.00 24.69 7.09
CA LYS A 21 -5.87 23.83 6.79
C LYS A 21 -5.10 24.34 5.61
N ASP A 22 -3.79 24.48 5.77
CA ASP A 22 -2.80 24.86 4.76
C ASP A 22 -1.95 23.69 4.26
N PHE A 23 -2.29 22.46 4.68
CA PHE A 23 -1.63 21.23 4.29
C PHE A 23 -2.65 20.18 3.82
N PHE A 24 -2.17 19.15 3.12
CA PHE A 24 -2.99 18.03 2.68
C PHE A 24 -3.30 17.06 3.84
N PRO A 25 -4.55 17.04 4.35
CA PRO A 25 -4.94 16.20 5.49
C PRO A 25 -5.30 14.78 5.02
N MET A 26 -4.30 13.93 4.81
CA MET A 26 -4.48 12.52 4.49
C MET A 26 -4.15 11.66 5.70
N THR A 27 -5.07 10.77 6.06
CA THR A 27 -4.92 9.79 7.14
C THR A 27 -4.96 8.39 6.54
N VAL A 28 -4.02 7.55 6.95
CA VAL A 28 -3.96 6.14 6.56
C VAL A 28 -3.91 5.29 7.81
N ASP A 29 -4.89 4.41 7.96
CA ASP A 29 -4.98 3.43 9.05
C ASP A 29 -4.90 2.02 8.48
N TYR A 30 -3.89 1.26 8.91
CA TYR A 30 -3.77 -0.16 8.65
C TYR A 30 -4.03 -0.93 9.95
N GLN A 31 -4.85 -1.96 9.89
CA GLN A 31 -5.29 -2.70 11.06
C GLN A 31 -5.25 -4.21 10.80
N GLU A 32 -4.53 -4.93 11.66
CA GLU A 32 -4.55 -6.40 11.70
C GLU A 32 -5.49 -6.86 12.81
N LYS A 33 -6.69 -7.31 12.44
CA LYS A 33 -7.65 -7.79 13.43
C LYS A 33 -7.26 -9.18 13.93
N THR A 34 -7.29 -9.38 15.24
CA THR A 34 -6.91 -10.65 15.88
C THR A 34 -7.77 -11.81 15.36
N PHE A 35 -9.05 -11.57 15.04
CA PHE A 35 -9.94 -12.58 14.46
C PHE A 35 -9.50 -13.02 13.05
N ALA A 36 -8.77 -12.18 12.29
CA ALA A 36 -8.26 -12.57 10.98
C ALA A 36 -7.31 -13.78 11.04
N ALA A 37 -6.62 -13.95 12.17
CA ALA A 37 -5.77 -15.09 12.48
C ALA A 37 -6.51 -16.17 13.30
N GLY A 38 -7.83 -16.11 13.40
CA GLY A 38 -8.63 -17.05 14.19
C GLY A 38 -8.38 -16.97 15.70
N ARG A 39 -7.92 -15.82 16.20
CA ARG A 39 -7.53 -15.64 17.60
C ARG A 39 -8.41 -14.61 18.31
N ILE A 40 -8.41 -14.69 19.63
CA ILE A 40 -9.03 -13.68 20.51
C ILE A 40 -7.94 -12.73 20.99
N PRO A 41 -8.22 -11.40 21.08
CA PRO A 41 -7.27 -10.45 21.63
C PRO A 41 -6.70 -10.86 22.98
N GLY A 42 -5.39 -10.67 23.16
CA GLY A 42 -4.71 -10.95 24.42
C GLY A 42 -5.08 -10.00 25.56
N GLY A 43 -4.39 -10.15 26.67
CA GLY A 43 -4.57 -9.29 27.84
C GLY A 43 -5.85 -9.57 28.64
N PHE A 44 -6.03 -8.83 29.73
CA PHE A 44 -7.14 -9.00 30.66
C PHE A 44 -8.49 -8.61 30.04
N PHE A 45 -8.54 -7.51 29.29
CA PHE A 45 -9.79 -6.98 28.73
C PHE A 45 -10.28 -7.69 27.47
N LYS A 46 -9.49 -8.58 26.86
CA LYS A 46 -9.83 -9.29 25.62
C LYS A 46 -10.33 -8.36 24.50
N ARG A 47 -9.67 -7.22 24.34
CA ARG A 47 -9.99 -6.18 23.35
C ARG A 47 -8.78 -5.91 22.44
N GLU A 48 -9.05 -5.46 21.21
CA GLU A 48 -8.03 -4.86 20.37
C GLU A 48 -7.41 -3.66 21.08
N GLY A 49 -6.09 -3.58 21.06
CA GLY A 49 -5.33 -2.54 21.73
C GLY A 49 -5.06 -1.32 20.84
N ARG A 50 -4.02 -0.56 21.21
CA ARG A 50 -3.45 0.46 20.33
C ARG A 50 -2.79 -0.21 19.14
N PRO A 51 -2.65 0.51 17.99
CA PRO A 51 -1.91 0.00 16.84
C PRO A 51 -0.50 -0.46 17.26
N SER A 52 -0.09 -1.62 16.75
CA SER A 52 1.26 -2.13 16.90
C SER A 52 2.26 -1.31 16.08
N GLU A 53 3.54 -1.45 16.36
CA GLU A 53 4.60 -0.83 15.56
C GLU A 53 4.51 -1.23 14.07
N LYS A 54 4.25 -2.51 13.79
CA LYS A 54 4.02 -3.02 12.44
C LYS A 54 2.86 -2.31 11.74
N GLU A 55 1.73 -2.14 12.43
CA GLU A 55 0.55 -1.46 11.86
C GLU A 55 0.86 0.01 11.53
N ILE A 56 1.60 0.71 12.40
CA ILE A 56 2.02 2.09 12.16
C ILE A 56 2.98 2.18 10.97
N LEU A 57 3.97 1.29 10.89
CA LEU A 57 4.93 1.26 9.79
C LEU A 57 4.26 0.91 8.46
N THR A 58 3.33 -0.04 8.45
CA THR A 58 2.56 -0.39 7.25
C THR A 58 1.64 0.76 6.81
N SER A 59 1.02 1.49 7.74
CA SER A 59 0.27 2.71 7.41
C SER A 59 1.16 3.73 6.69
N ARG A 60 2.39 3.92 7.14
CA ARG A 60 3.37 4.80 6.49
C ARG A 60 3.84 4.27 5.13
N LEU A 61 3.95 2.95 5.00
CA LEU A 61 4.30 2.29 3.74
C LEU A 61 3.25 2.57 2.66
N ILE A 62 1.97 2.61 3.05
CA ILE A 62 0.84 2.97 2.17
C ILE A 62 0.83 4.47 1.87
N ASP A 63 1.01 5.33 2.89
CA ASP A 63 0.92 6.79 2.77
C ASP A 63 1.99 7.38 1.81
N ARG A 64 3.23 6.94 1.96
CA ARG A 64 4.40 7.52 1.27
C ARG A 64 4.31 7.53 -0.26
N PRO A 65 3.92 6.44 -0.95
CA PRO A 65 3.79 6.45 -2.40
C PRO A 65 2.48 7.08 -2.89
N ILE A 66 1.45 7.18 -2.05
CA ILE A 66 0.13 7.69 -2.43
C ILE A 66 0.07 9.22 -2.35
N ARG A 67 0.58 9.79 -1.26
CA ARG A 67 0.50 11.23 -0.97
C ARG A 67 1.00 12.13 -2.10
N PRO A 68 2.16 11.90 -2.72
CA PRO A 68 2.68 12.75 -3.78
C PRO A 68 1.90 12.68 -5.10
N LEU A 69 0.95 11.76 -5.22
CA LEU A 69 0.12 11.59 -6.42
C LEU A 69 -1.16 12.43 -6.39
N PHE A 70 -1.45 13.14 -5.31
CA PHE A 70 -2.49 14.15 -5.31
C PHE A 70 -1.98 15.46 -5.90
N PRO A 71 -2.84 16.25 -6.56
CA PRO A 71 -2.43 17.52 -7.17
C PRO A 71 -1.94 18.51 -6.12
N GLU A 72 -1.02 19.37 -6.52
CA GLU A 72 -0.57 20.51 -5.70
C GLU A 72 -1.75 21.41 -5.33
N GLY A 73 -1.81 21.86 -4.08
CA GLY A 73 -2.93 22.64 -3.56
C GLY A 73 -4.19 21.84 -3.20
N PHE A 74 -4.15 20.51 -3.28
CA PHE A 74 -5.25 19.68 -2.82
C PHE A 74 -5.26 19.60 -1.28
N THR A 75 -6.26 20.21 -0.65
CA THR A 75 -6.41 20.30 0.81
C THR A 75 -7.68 19.64 1.35
N ASN A 76 -8.37 18.86 0.53
CA ASN A 76 -9.52 18.09 0.96
C ASN A 76 -9.07 16.90 1.81
N GLU A 77 -9.82 16.60 2.86
CA GLU A 77 -9.50 15.45 3.72
C GLU A 77 -9.66 14.12 2.97
N VAL A 78 -8.67 13.26 3.11
CA VAL A 78 -8.66 11.89 2.60
C VAL A 78 -8.42 10.93 3.75
N GLN A 79 -9.28 9.93 3.90
CA GLN A 79 -9.10 8.84 4.85
C GLN A 79 -9.03 7.51 4.11
N ILE A 80 -7.97 6.76 4.36
CA ILE A 80 -7.78 5.40 3.87
C ILE A 80 -7.73 4.47 5.07
N ILE A 81 -8.57 3.42 5.05
CA ILE A 81 -8.54 2.38 6.07
C ILE A 81 -8.36 1.04 5.38
N ALA A 82 -7.31 0.32 5.73
CA ALA A 82 -7.02 -1.04 5.28
C ALA A 82 -7.11 -1.99 6.47
N THR A 83 -8.11 -2.86 6.47
CA THR A 83 -8.37 -3.81 7.54
C THR A 83 -8.11 -5.23 7.05
N VAL A 84 -7.19 -5.93 7.69
CA VAL A 84 -6.93 -7.34 7.43
C VAL A 84 -8.03 -8.18 8.06
N ILE A 85 -8.74 -8.94 7.25
CA ILE A 85 -9.90 -9.75 7.67
C ILE A 85 -9.67 -11.25 7.59
N SER A 86 -8.63 -11.68 6.87
CA SER A 86 -8.12 -13.04 6.82
C SER A 86 -6.61 -13.02 6.62
N VAL A 87 -5.88 -13.93 7.24
CA VAL A 87 -4.42 -14.02 7.18
C VAL A 87 -3.99 -15.42 6.79
N ASP A 88 -3.23 -15.53 5.72
CA ASP A 88 -2.34 -16.65 5.47
C ASP A 88 -1.04 -16.39 6.26
N PRO A 89 -0.62 -17.29 7.16
CA PRO A 89 0.60 -17.09 7.95
C PRO A 89 1.89 -16.92 7.13
N ASP A 90 1.88 -17.32 5.88
CA ASP A 90 3.04 -17.23 4.98
C ASP A 90 3.02 -15.98 4.09
N ILE A 91 1.88 -15.28 3.99
CA ILE A 91 1.72 -14.08 3.13
C ILE A 91 1.47 -12.85 4.00
N ASP A 92 2.41 -11.91 4.00
CA ASP A 92 2.25 -10.64 4.68
C ASP A 92 1.15 -9.78 4.00
N ALA A 93 0.34 -9.12 4.81
CA ALA A 93 -0.83 -8.39 4.31
C ALA A 93 -0.50 -6.97 3.81
N ASP A 94 0.72 -6.48 3.98
CA ASP A 94 1.11 -5.11 3.66
C ASP A 94 1.02 -4.81 2.15
N ILE A 95 1.56 -5.68 1.29
CA ILE A 95 1.45 -5.53 -0.17
C ILE A 95 -0.01 -5.58 -0.61
N VAL A 96 -0.81 -6.50 -0.05
CA VAL A 96 -2.25 -6.60 -0.33
C VAL A 96 -2.96 -5.31 0.08
N ALA A 97 -2.62 -4.74 1.24
CA ALA A 97 -3.17 -3.49 1.74
C ALA A 97 -2.81 -2.29 0.85
N MET A 98 -1.55 -2.22 0.37
CA MET A 98 -1.10 -1.18 -0.56
C MET A 98 -1.89 -1.21 -1.87
N LEU A 99 -2.07 -2.39 -2.45
CA LEU A 99 -2.84 -2.57 -3.68
C LEU A 99 -4.33 -2.26 -3.46
N GLY A 100 -4.87 -2.71 -2.34
CA GLY A 100 -6.26 -2.43 -1.94
C GLY A 100 -6.52 -0.93 -1.76
N ALA A 101 -5.63 -0.21 -1.06
CA ALA A 101 -5.71 1.23 -0.87
C ALA A 101 -5.64 1.99 -2.21
N SER A 102 -4.72 1.57 -3.09
CA SER A 102 -4.60 2.12 -4.44
C SER A 102 -5.88 1.96 -5.26
N ALA A 103 -6.45 0.76 -5.24
CA ALA A 103 -7.70 0.46 -5.95
C ALA A 103 -8.88 1.26 -5.37
N ALA A 104 -9.02 1.31 -4.04
CA ALA A 104 -10.09 2.04 -3.36
C ALA A 104 -10.05 3.54 -3.68
N LEU A 105 -8.85 4.16 -3.67
CA LEU A 105 -8.66 5.55 -4.05
C LEU A 105 -9.03 5.81 -5.50
N LYS A 106 -8.62 4.95 -6.42
CA LYS A 106 -8.96 5.08 -7.83
C LYS A 106 -10.47 4.97 -8.05
N LEU A 107 -11.13 4.05 -7.34
CA LEU A 107 -12.59 3.87 -7.37
C LEU A 107 -13.37 5.01 -6.69
N SER A 108 -12.76 5.78 -5.79
CA SER A 108 -13.42 6.93 -5.14
C SER A 108 -13.69 8.10 -6.09
N GLY A 109 -13.00 8.14 -7.22
CA GLY A 109 -13.07 9.25 -8.18
C GLY A 109 -12.31 10.51 -7.75
N ALA A 110 -11.60 10.49 -6.61
CA ALA A 110 -10.75 11.59 -6.17
C ALA A 110 -9.68 11.93 -7.23
N PRO A 111 -9.14 13.17 -7.25
CA PRO A 111 -8.10 13.59 -8.20
C PRO A 111 -6.74 12.96 -7.85
N PHE A 112 -6.68 11.65 -7.91
CA PHE A 112 -5.53 10.81 -7.60
C PHE A 112 -4.85 10.35 -8.88
N ASN A 113 -3.59 10.74 -9.10
CA ASN A 113 -2.79 10.45 -10.30
C ASN A 113 -2.15 9.04 -10.29
N GLY A 114 -2.70 8.12 -9.50
CA GLY A 114 -2.37 6.70 -9.53
C GLY A 114 -3.07 5.96 -10.68
N PRO A 115 -3.17 4.62 -10.61
CA PRO A 115 -2.89 3.82 -9.41
C PRO A 115 -1.41 3.62 -9.14
N ILE A 116 -1.10 3.16 -7.92
CA ILE A 116 0.20 2.58 -7.59
C ILE A 116 0.12 1.06 -7.61
N GLY A 117 1.22 0.42 -8.01
CA GLY A 117 1.53 -0.95 -7.71
C GLY A 117 2.50 -1.05 -6.53
N ALA A 118 2.63 -2.24 -5.98
CA ALA A 118 3.61 -2.58 -4.97
C ALA A 118 4.04 -4.03 -5.12
N ALA A 119 5.29 -4.32 -4.74
CA ALA A 119 5.83 -5.66 -4.69
C ALA A 119 6.87 -5.76 -3.58
N ARG A 120 6.97 -6.95 -2.98
CA ARG A 120 8.09 -7.33 -2.13
C ARG A 120 9.08 -8.11 -2.96
N VAL A 121 10.37 -7.83 -2.79
CA VAL A 121 11.45 -8.52 -3.50
C VAL A 121 12.40 -9.11 -2.48
N GLY A 122 12.60 -10.42 -2.55
CA GLY A 122 13.66 -11.14 -1.88
C GLY A 122 14.85 -11.36 -2.81
N TYR A 123 15.98 -11.81 -2.24
CA TYR A 123 17.16 -12.22 -3.00
C TYR A 123 17.82 -13.42 -2.32
N GLN A 124 17.88 -14.54 -3.03
CA GLN A 124 18.46 -15.78 -2.51
C GLN A 124 19.13 -16.56 -3.64
N GLY A 125 20.33 -17.07 -3.40
CA GLY A 125 21.04 -17.91 -4.38
C GLY A 125 21.30 -17.23 -5.73
N GLY A 126 21.44 -15.90 -5.76
CA GLY A 126 21.65 -15.14 -7.01
C GLY A 126 20.37 -14.83 -7.79
N GLN A 127 19.18 -15.08 -7.22
CA GLN A 127 17.89 -14.87 -7.90
C GLN A 127 16.98 -13.93 -7.08
N TYR A 128 16.21 -13.11 -7.79
CA TYR A 128 15.15 -12.31 -7.20
C TYR A 128 13.89 -13.14 -7.00
N LEU A 129 13.26 -12.98 -5.85
CA LEU A 129 12.00 -13.63 -5.49
C LEU A 129 10.90 -12.57 -5.44
N LEU A 130 9.79 -12.82 -6.14
CA LEU A 130 8.63 -11.94 -6.11
C LEU A 130 7.67 -12.34 -4.97
N ASN A 131 7.37 -11.37 -4.09
CA ASN A 131 6.45 -11.55 -2.97
C ASN A 131 6.75 -12.84 -2.18
N PRO A 132 8.03 -13.05 -1.76
CA PRO A 132 8.40 -14.25 -1.04
C PRO A 132 7.59 -14.37 0.25
N GLY A 133 7.23 -15.60 0.58
CA GLY A 133 6.57 -15.92 1.84
C GLY A 133 7.49 -15.71 3.05
N ASN A 134 6.89 -15.66 4.25
CA ASN A 134 7.65 -15.46 5.48
C ASN A 134 8.75 -16.51 5.69
N LYS A 135 8.51 -17.75 5.25
CA LYS A 135 9.52 -18.82 5.31
C LYS A 135 10.70 -18.58 4.37
N GLU A 136 10.43 -18.10 3.17
CA GLU A 136 11.48 -17.79 2.18
C GLU A 136 12.28 -16.55 2.59
N LEU A 137 11.64 -15.58 3.26
CA LEU A 137 12.31 -14.38 3.76
C LEU A 137 13.35 -14.67 4.84
N VAL A 138 13.21 -15.75 5.60
CA VAL A 138 14.19 -16.14 6.64
C VAL A 138 15.58 -16.37 6.03
N ASP A 139 15.65 -16.97 4.85
CA ASP A 139 16.91 -17.29 4.17
C ASP A 139 17.28 -16.23 3.11
N SER A 140 16.48 -15.20 2.94
CA SER A 140 16.70 -14.14 1.97
C SER A 140 17.72 -13.13 2.46
N GLN A 141 18.64 -12.72 1.57
CA GLN A 141 19.62 -11.66 1.82
C GLN A 141 19.03 -10.26 1.62
N LEU A 142 17.79 -10.18 1.13
CA LEU A 142 17.07 -8.94 0.85
C LEU A 142 15.60 -9.08 1.25
N ASN A 143 15.09 -8.05 1.92
CA ASN A 143 13.68 -7.81 2.10
C ASN A 143 13.41 -6.38 1.63
N LEU A 144 12.96 -6.23 0.39
CA LEU A 144 12.77 -4.93 -0.25
C LEU A 144 11.31 -4.77 -0.64
N VAL A 145 10.70 -3.67 -0.25
CA VAL A 145 9.38 -3.25 -0.74
C VAL A 145 9.58 -2.10 -1.72
N VAL A 146 9.02 -2.24 -2.90
CA VAL A 146 9.00 -1.20 -3.92
C VAL A 146 7.56 -0.86 -4.27
N ALA A 147 7.26 0.43 -4.41
CA ALA A 147 5.97 0.92 -4.87
C ALA A 147 6.14 2.09 -5.83
N GLY A 148 5.20 2.20 -6.76
CA GLY A 148 5.24 3.27 -7.75
C GLY A 148 4.09 3.19 -8.75
N THR A 149 4.15 4.08 -9.72
CA THR A 149 3.21 4.13 -10.84
C THR A 149 3.71 3.28 -12.02
N GLU A 150 2.95 3.25 -13.09
CA GLU A 150 3.38 2.63 -14.35
C GLU A 150 4.74 3.16 -14.85
N LYS A 151 5.01 4.44 -14.61
CA LYS A 151 6.16 5.16 -15.21
C LYS A 151 7.35 5.28 -14.28
N ALA A 152 7.16 5.25 -12.97
CA ALA A 152 8.20 5.60 -12.01
C ALA A 152 8.05 4.88 -10.67
N VAL A 153 9.18 4.55 -10.07
CA VAL A 153 9.28 4.14 -8.67
C VAL A 153 9.11 5.38 -7.78
N LEU A 154 8.25 5.31 -6.78
CA LEU A 154 7.97 6.39 -5.84
C LEU A 154 8.50 6.12 -4.44
N MET A 155 8.60 4.84 -4.06
CA MET A 155 9.01 4.44 -2.73
C MET A 155 9.80 3.14 -2.78
N VAL A 156 10.89 3.10 -2.06
CA VAL A 156 11.68 1.91 -1.77
C VAL A 156 11.96 1.88 -0.28
N GLU A 157 11.80 0.72 0.33
CA GLU A 157 12.20 0.44 1.71
C GLU A 157 12.83 -0.94 1.76
N SER A 158 14.00 -1.09 2.39
CA SER A 158 14.73 -2.36 2.34
C SER A 158 15.57 -2.62 3.58
N GLU A 159 15.68 -3.91 3.90
CA GLU A 159 16.71 -4.48 4.74
C GLU A 159 17.57 -5.41 3.88
N ALA A 160 18.90 -5.24 3.89
CA ALA A 160 19.81 -5.98 3.03
C ALA A 160 21.06 -6.41 3.78
N GLN A 161 21.57 -7.59 3.47
CA GLN A 161 22.83 -8.16 4.01
C GLN A 161 23.99 -7.81 3.09
N GLN A 162 24.44 -6.53 3.09
CA GLN A 162 25.63 -6.05 2.37
C GLN A 162 25.67 -6.44 0.88
N LEU A 163 24.53 -6.31 0.19
CA LEU A 163 24.44 -6.56 -1.26
C LEU A 163 25.08 -5.42 -2.06
N SER A 164 25.57 -5.75 -3.26
CA SER A 164 26.12 -4.73 -4.17
C SER A 164 25.03 -3.79 -4.69
N GLU A 165 25.42 -2.59 -5.09
CA GLU A 165 24.50 -1.60 -5.70
C GLU A 165 23.81 -2.14 -6.94
N GLU A 166 24.51 -2.95 -7.75
CA GLU A 166 23.96 -3.60 -8.92
C GLU A 166 22.81 -4.55 -8.57
N VAL A 167 22.99 -5.37 -7.54
CA VAL A 167 21.92 -6.28 -7.04
C VAL A 167 20.75 -5.48 -6.47
N MET A 168 21.01 -4.42 -5.72
CA MET A 168 19.97 -3.57 -5.14
C MET A 168 19.15 -2.86 -6.24
N LEU A 169 19.83 -2.28 -7.23
CA LEU A 169 19.16 -1.64 -8.37
C LEU A 169 18.35 -2.67 -9.18
N GLY A 170 18.94 -3.84 -9.44
CA GLY A 170 18.25 -4.93 -10.11
C GLY A 170 16.97 -5.38 -9.37
N ALA A 171 17.01 -5.42 -8.04
CA ALA A 171 15.82 -5.76 -7.23
C ALA A 171 14.71 -4.72 -7.36
N VAL A 172 15.06 -3.44 -7.35
CA VAL A 172 14.09 -2.34 -7.55
C VAL A 172 13.45 -2.42 -8.94
N MET A 173 14.25 -2.62 -9.97
CA MET A 173 13.77 -2.75 -11.35
C MET A 173 12.89 -3.99 -11.53
N PHE A 174 13.31 -5.13 -10.98
CA PHE A 174 12.52 -6.36 -10.98
C PHE A 174 11.15 -6.14 -10.31
N GLY A 175 11.11 -5.58 -9.11
CA GLY A 175 9.85 -5.32 -8.41
C GLY A 175 8.95 -4.35 -9.16
N HIS A 176 9.52 -3.28 -9.75
CA HIS A 176 8.78 -2.32 -10.59
C HIS A 176 8.16 -2.98 -11.82
N GLU A 177 8.89 -3.86 -12.49
CA GLU A 177 8.37 -4.60 -13.64
C GLU A 177 7.24 -5.55 -13.24
N GLN A 178 7.42 -6.30 -12.15
CA GLN A 178 6.42 -7.29 -11.71
C GLN A 178 5.12 -6.64 -11.20
N MET A 179 5.18 -5.50 -10.50
CA MET A 179 3.98 -4.82 -10.00
C MET A 179 3.10 -4.21 -11.12
N GLN A 180 3.58 -4.12 -12.36
CA GLN A 180 2.79 -3.61 -13.49
C GLN A 180 1.53 -4.45 -13.74
N ALA A 181 1.56 -5.73 -13.43
CA ALA A 181 0.37 -6.58 -13.52
C ALA A 181 -0.76 -6.09 -12.60
N ALA A 182 -0.43 -5.71 -11.36
CA ALA A 182 -1.40 -5.16 -10.41
C ALA A 182 -1.95 -3.79 -10.86
N ILE A 183 -1.09 -2.92 -11.40
CA ILE A 183 -1.51 -1.62 -11.95
C ILE A 183 -2.51 -1.80 -13.07
N ARG A 184 -2.24 -2.73 -14.01
CA ARG A 184 -3.18 -3.05 -15.10
C ARG A 184 -4.52 -3.56 -14.58
N ALA A 185 -4.50 -4.48 -13.62
CA ALA A 185 -5.71 -5.03 -13.02
C ALA A 185 -6.55 -3.96 -12.31
N ILE A 186 -5.91 -3.02 -11.59
CA ILE A 186 -6.62 -1.89 -10.96
C ILE A 186 -7.25 -0.98 -12.02
N ASN A 187 -6.54 -0.68 -13.11
CA ASN A 187 -7.07 0.16 -14.19
C ASN A 187 -8.27 -0.51 -14.88
N GLU A 188 -8.21 -1.82 -15.11
CA GLU A 188 -9.33 -2.60 -15.66
C GLU A 188 -10.54 -2.55 -14.72
N LEU A 189 -10.34 -2.79 -13.41
CA LEU A 189 -11.39 -2.71 -12.40
C LEU A 189 -12.08 -1.34 -12.39
N VAL A 190 -11.32 -0.25 -12.44
CA VAL A 190 -11.86 1.12 -12.46
C VAL A 190 -12.66 1.38 -13.73
N LYS A 191 -12.19 0.89 -14.88
CA LYS A 191 -12.89 0.97 -16.15
C LYS A 191 -14.22 0.20 -16.12
N ASP A 192 -14.20 -1.01 -15.60
CA ASP A 192 -15.41 -1.86 -15.50
C ASP A 192 -16.42 -1.28 -14.52
N ALA A 193 -15.96 -0.64 -13.45
CA ALA A 193 -16.82 0.07 -12.49
C ALA A 193 -17.43 1.36 -13.05
N GLY A 194 -16.93 1.86 -14.18
CA GLY A 194 -17.46 3.07 -14.85
C GLY A 194 -17.27 4.35 -14.03
N VAL A 195 -16.26 4.37 -13.15
CA VAL A 195 -16.01 5.54 -12.28
C VAL A 195 -15.55 6.73 -13.09
N GLN A 196 -16.20 7.88 -12.85
CA GLN A 196 -15.80 9.16 -13.42
C GLN A 196 -15.04 9.97 -12.35
N PRO A 197 -13.82 10.42 -12.63
CA PRO A 197 -13.11 11.35 -11.75
C PRO A 197 -13.89 12.65 -11.60
N TRP A 198 -13.96 13.17 -10.38
CA TRP A 198 -14.56 14.50 -10.19
C TRP A 198 -13.64 15.60 -10.71
N ALA A 199 -14.27 16.62 -11.28
CA ALA A 199 -13.54 17.78 -11.74
C ALA A 199 -13.07 18.60 -10.52
N TRP A 200 -11.80 18.46 -10.17
CA TRP A 200 -11.14 19.31 -9.18
C TRP A 200 -10.31 20.37 -9.91
N GLN A 201 -10.36 21.58 -9.41
CA GLN A 201 -9.52 22.67 -9.89
C GLN A 201 -8.75 23.28 -8.72
N PRO A 202 -7.47 23.65 -8.91
CA PRO A 202 -6.73 24.36 -7.87
C PRO A 202 -7.46 25.63 -7.46
N PRO A 203 -7.37 26.02 -6.17
CA PRO A 203 -7.91 27.30 -5.74
C PRO A 203 -7.26 28.44 -6.54
N VAL A 204 -8.08 29.37 -7.00
CA VAL A 204 -7.57 30.60 -7.65
C VAL A 204 -6.95 31.47 -6.57
N GLU A 205 -5.67 31.83 -6.72
CA GLU A 205 -4.99 32.79 -5.85
C GLU A 205 -5.64 34.19 -5.88
#